data_d5bdbcda532a8180e03073c148b9f8cd
#
_entry.id   d5bdbcda532a8180e03073c148b9f8cd
#
_cell.length_a   1.000
_cell.length_b   1.000
_cell.length_c   1.000
_cell.angle_alpha   90.00
_cell.angle_beta   90.00
_cell.angle_gamma   90.00
#
_symmetry.space_group_name_H-M   'P 1'
#
loop_
_entity.id
_entity.type
_entity.pdbx_description
1 polymer ?
#
loop_
_entity_poly.entity_id
_entity_poly.type
_entity_poly.pdbx_seq_one_letter_code
_entity_poly.pdbx_strand_id
1 'polypeptide(L)'
;MPESKRLFFAIELPPPLQRQIVRWRADHFPPEAGHPVAAANLHLTLAFLGDVSAEKQRALAAMAGRIAQPEFTLHLDDAGQWLRSRVVWLGTRQPPRGLLQLANMLRAQAARSGCYQSPQPFHPHITLL
;
A
#
# COMPACT_ATOMS: atom_id res chain seq x y z
N MET A 1 27.91 -2.40 -11.78
CA MET A 1 27.14 -1.60 -10.81
C MET A 1 25.90 -2.35 -10.41
N PRO A 2 25.62 -2.48 -9.12
CA PRO A 2 24.36 -3.11 -8.72
C PRO A 2 23.19 -2.22 -9.15
N GLU A 3 22.21 -2.83 -9.80
CA GLU A 3 20.99 -2.14 -10.12
C GLU A 3 20.20 -1.90 -8.85
N SER A 4 19.62 -0.71 -8.71
CA SER A 4 18.68 -0.41 -7.66
C SER A 4 17.30 -0.17 -8.26
N LYS A 5 16.26 -0.56 -7.52
CA LYS A 5 14.89 -0.34 -7.92
C LYS A 5 14.14 0.29 -6.77
N ARG A 6 13.22 1.14 -7.11
CA ARG A 6 12.33 1.75 -6.13
C ARG A 6 11.21 0.77 -5.82
N LEU A 7 11.15 0.30 -4.57
CA LEU A 7 10.27 -0.80 -4.18
C LEU A 7 9.41 -0.45 -2.97
N PHE A 8 8.38 -1.24 -2.79
CA PHE A 8 7.50 -1.17 -1.63
C PHE A 8 6.84 -2.53 -1.41
N PHE A 9 6.45 -2.80 -0.16
CA PHE A 9 5.58 -3.93 0.15
C PHE A 9 4.13 -3.48 0.06
N ALA A 10 3.30 -4.28 -0.58
CA ALA A 10 1.89 -3.96 -0.75
C ALA A 10 1.01 -5.20 -0.76
N ILE A 11 -0.27 -4.99 -0.49
CA ILE A 11 -1.30 -6.00 -0.68
C ILE A 11 -1.96 -5.73 -2.03
N GLU A 12 -1.95 -6.74 -2.90
CA GLU A 12 -2.66 -6.68 -4.16
C GLU A 12 -4.14 -6.96 -3.93
N LEU A 13 -4.97 -6.33 -4.73
CA LEU A 13 -6.42 -6.52 -4.64
C LEU A 13 -6.89 -7.58 -5.62
N PRO A 14 -7.82 -8.46 -5.21
CA PRO A 14 -8.41 -9.42 -6.15
C PRO A 14 -9.10 -8.71 -7.31
N PRO A 15 -9.06 -9.28 -8.53
CA PRO A 15 -9.69 -8.64 -9.70
C PRO A 15 -11.15 -8.24 -9.52
N PRO A 16 -12.02 -9.03 -8.87
CA PRO A 16 -13.39 -8.59 -8.62
C PRO A 16 -13.48 -7.30 -7.81
N LEU A 17 -12.62 -7.17 -6.78
CA LEU A 17 -12.58 -5.97 -5.96
C LEU A 17 -12.03 -4.78 -6.75
N GLN A 18 -11.01 -5.01 -7.58
CA GLN A 18 -10.49 -3.96 -8.46
C GLN A 18 -11.60 -3.37 -9.33
N ARG A 19 -12.40 -4.24 -9.96
CA ARG A 19 -13.50 -3.82 -10.82
C ARG A 19 -14.56 -3.04 -10.04
N GLN A 20 -14.87 -3.49 -8.84
CA GLN A 20 -15.84 -2.85 -7.98
C GLN A 20 -15.38 -1.43 -7.59
N ILE A 21 -14.12 -1.27 -7.25
CA ILE A 21 -13.54 0.02 -6.89
C ILE A 21 -13.52 0.97 -8.09
N VAL A 22 -13.13 0.47 -9.27
CA VAL A 22 -13.11 1.28 -10.49
C VAL A 22 -14.50 1.80 -10.82
N ARG A 23 -15.53 0.94 -10.69
CA ARG A 23 -16.92 1.34 -10.93
C ARG A 23 -17.37 2.40 -9.93
N TRP A 24 -17.08 2.18 -8.64
CA TRP A 24 -17.43 3.13 -7.61
C TRP A 24 -16.78 4.49 -7.85
N ARG A 25 -15.50 4.48 -8.22
CA ARG A 25 -14.75 5.70 -8.54
C ARG A 25 -15.36 6.46 -9.71
N ALA A 26 -15.71 5.74 -10.77
CA ALA A 26 -16.32 6.34 -11.95
C ALA A 26 -17.66 7.00 -11.61
N ASP A 27 -18.45 6.41 -10.69
CA ASP A 27 -19.73 6.93 -10.30
C ASP A 27 -19.64 8.16 -9.38
N HIS A 28 -18.53 8.34 -8.68
CA HIS A 28 -18.41 9.37 -7.65
C HIS A 28 -17.46 10.50 -8.00
N PHE A 29 -16.58 10.31 -8.98
CA PHE A 29 -15.59 11.32 -9.36
C PHE A 29 -15.64 11.60 -10.84
N PRO A 30 -15.74 12.90 -11.23
CA PRO A 30 -15.72 13.26 -12.66
C PRO A 30 -14.30 13.14 -13.23
N PRO A 31 -14.17 13.09 -14.58
CA PRO A 31 -12.84 13.00 -15.20
C PRO A 31 -11.89 14.13 -14.80
N GLU A 32 -12.42 15.29 -14.44
CA GLU A 32 -11.63 16.45 -14.05
C GLU A 32 -11.02 16.34 -12.66
N ALA A 33 -11.44 15.36 -11.86
CA ALA A 33 -10.97 15.21 -10.49
C ALA A 33 -9.51 14.78 -10.39
N GLY A 34 -8.96 14.18 -11.44
CA GLY A 34 -7.57 13.76 -11.48
C GLY A 34 -7.33 12.59 -12.41
N HIS A 35 -6.11 12.07 -12.37
CA HIS A 35 -5.74 10.91 -13.20
C HIS A 35 -6.05 9.62 -12.45
N PRO A 36 -6.99 8.80 -12.95
CA PRO A 36 -7.34 7.56 -12.26
C PRO A 36 -6.20 6.55 -12.30
N VAL A 37 -5.99 5.88 -11.16
CA VAL A 37 -5.04 4.77 -11.07
C VAL A 37 -5.63 3.57 -11.82
N ALA A 38 -4.83 2.94 -12.68
CA ALA A 38 -5.28 1.77 -13.43
C ALA A 38 -5.68 0.64 -12.48
N ALA A 39 -6.70 -0.14 -12.86
CA ALA A 39 -7.23 -1.21 -12.01
C ALA A 39 -6.13 -2.15 -11.50
N ALA A 40 -5.20 -2.56 -12.37
CA ALA A 40 -4.13 -3.46 -12.00
C ALA A 40 -3.11 -2.86 -11.04
N ASN A 41 -3.11 -1.52 -10.90
CA ASN A 41 -2.18 -0.81 -10.02
C ASN A 41 -2.81 -0.40 -8.69
N LEU A 42 -4.09 -0.70 -8.48
CA LEU A 42 -4.74 -0.45 -7.20
C LEU A 42 -4.16 -1.41 -6.15
N HIS A 43 -3.63 -0.85 -5.09
CA HIS A 43 -3.00 -1.64 -4.04
C HIS A 43 -3.00 -0.87 -2.72
N LEU A 44 -2.77 -1.61 -1.63
CA LEU A 44 -2.60 -1.01 -0.30
C LEU A 44 -1.13 -1.15 0.08
N THR A 45 -0.42 -0.04 0.11
CA THR A 45 1.00 -0.04 0.47
C THR A 45 1.18 -0.25 1.97
N LEU A 46 2.05 -1.19 2.33
CA LEU A 46 2.36 -1.51 3.73
C LEU A 46 3.65 -0.84 4.20
N ALA A 47 4.65 -0.78 3.34
CA ALA A 47 5.93 -0.18 3.68
C ALA A 47 6.67 0.24 2.41
N PHE A 48 7.18 1.47 2.39
CA PHE A 48 8.03 1.95 1.31
C PHE A 48 9.49 1.60 1.62
N LEU A 49 10.19 1.10 0.62
CA LEU A 49 11.59 0.69 0.77
C LEU A 49 12.55 1.70 0.13
N GLY A 50 12.08 2.52 -0.80
CA GLY A 50 12.91 3.42 -1.56
C GLY A 50 13.76 2.66 -2.57
N ASP A 51 14.91 3.21 -2.90
CA ASP A 51 15.82 2.58 -3.85
C ASP A 51 16.57 1.44 -3.15
N VAL A 52 16.45 0.23 -3.68
CA VAL A 52 16.94 -0.98 -3.05
C VAL A 52 17.75 -1.79 -4.06
N SER A 53 18.96 -2.20 -3.66
CA SER A 53 19.81 -3.04 -4.48
C SER A 53 19.16 -4.41 -4.69
N ALA A 54 19.58 -5.12 -5.75
CA ALA A 54 19.07 -6.47 -6.02
C ALA A 54 19.32 -7.42 -4.85
N GLU A 55 20.49 -7.30 -4.21
CA GLU A 55 20.84 -8.13 -3.06
C GLU A 55 19.94 -7.87 -1.88
N LYS A 56 19.70 -6.59 -1.54
CA LYS A 56 18.81 -6.20 -0.45
C LYS A 56 17.36 -6.60 -0.76
N GLN A 57 16.95 -6.47 -2.01
CA GLN A 57 15.63 -6.90 -2.44
C GLN A 57 15.40 -8.39 -2.15
N ARG A 58 16.37 -9.24 -2.48
CA ARG A 58 16.28 -10.67 -2.22
C ARG A 58 16.17 -10.97 -0.73
N ALA A 59 16.97 -10.28 0.08
CA ALA A 59 16.95 -10.47 1.54
C ALA A 59 15.59 -10.06 2.14
N LEU A 60 15.05 -8.92 1.72
CA LEU A 60 13.75 -8.43 2.19
C LEU A 60 12.61 -9.34 1.73
N ALA A 61 12.65 -9.82 0.50
CA ALA A 61 11.64 -10.74 0.00
C ALA A 61 11.66 -12.07 0.76
N ALA A 62 12.85 -12.60 1.07
CA ALA A 62 12.98 -13.82 1.84
C ALA A 62 12.45 -13.64 3.26
N MET A 63 12.71 -12.50 3.88
CA MET A 63 12.19 -12.18 5.20
C MET A 63 10.67 -12.11 5.18
N ALA A 64 10.12 -11.39 4.20
CA ALA A 64 8.66 -11.24 4.07
C ALA A 64 7.97 -12.58 3.86
N GLY A 65 8.59 -13.49 3.09
CA GLY A 65 8.06 -14.82 2.85
C GLY A 65 7.99 -15.71 4.08
N ARG A 66 8.70 -15.35 5.15
CA ARG A 66 8.66 -16.10 6.43
C ARG A 66 7.61 -15.57 7.39
N ILE A 67 6.97 -14.46 7.08
CA ILE A 67 5.94 -13.90 7.96
C ILE A 67 4.68 -14.74 7.84
N ALA A 68 4.24 -15.30 8.96
CA ALA A 68 2.96 -16.00 9.07
C ALA A 68 1.99 -15.06 9.77
N GLN A 69 1.04 -14.54 9.02
CA GLN A 69 0.05 -13.62 9.54
C GLN A 69 -1.34 -14.21 9.37
N PRO A 70 -2.14 -14.31 10.45
CA PRO A 70 -3.51 -14.79 10.33
C PRO A 70 -4.32 -13.92 9.37
N GLU A 71 -5.30 -14.53 8.71
CA GLU A 71 -6.21 -13.81 7.84
C GLU A 71 -6.96 -12.73 8.63
N PHE A 72 -7.28 -11.65 7.94
CA PHE A 72 -8.12 -10.59 8.51
C PHE A 72 -9.07 -10.08 7.43
N THR A 73 -10.18 -9.49 7.88
CA THR A 73 -11.14 -8.86 6.99
C THR A 73 -10.96 -7.35 7.04
N LEU A 74 -10.81 -6.75 5.87
CA LEU A 74 -10.67 -5.31 5.72
C LEU A 74 -11.92 -4.74 5.07
N HIS A 75 -12.56 -3.78 5.73
CA HIS A 75 -13.70 -3.06 5.18
C HIS A 75 -13.26 -1.69 4.68
N LEU A 76 -13.45 -1.44 3.39
CA LEU A 76 -13.10 -0.16 2.78
C LEU A 76 -14.31 0.77 2.91
N ASP A 77 -14.47 1.38 4.07
CA ASP A 77 -15.64 2.14 4.45
C ASP A 77 -15.35 3.62 4.70
N ASP A 78 -14.20 4.10 4.28
CA ASP A 78 -13.80 5.50 4.44
C ASP A 78 -13.13 5.98 3.16
N ALA A 79 -13.24 7.28 2.90
CA ALA A 79 -12.60 7.89 1.75
C ALA A 79 -12.23 9.32 2.09
N GLY A 80 -11.19 9.82 1.43
CA GLY A 80 -10.75 11.17 1.68
C GLY A 80 -9.79 11.67 0.62
N GLN A 81 -9.26 12.86 0.86
CA GLN A 81 -8.27 13.43 -0.03
C GLN A 81 -7.20 14.15 0.76
N TRP A 82 -6.00 14.13 0.24
CA TRP A 82 -4.88 14.90 0.77
C TRP A 82 -4.57 16.00 -0.23
N LEU A 83 -4.93 17.23 0.12
CA LEU A 83 -4.86 18.37 -0.80
C LEU A 83 -3.43 18.67 -1.24
N ARG A 84 -2.47 18.54 -0.33
CA ARG A 84 -1.08 18.86 -0.62
C ARG A 84 -0.48 17.91 -1.67
N SER A 85 -0.76 16.62 -1.57
CA SER A 85 -0.26 15.62 -2.51
C SER A 85 -1.21 15.36 -3.68
N ARG A 86 -2.40 15.96 -3.65
CA ARG A 86 -3.44 15.78 -4.67
C ARG A 86 -3.85 14.32 -4.83
N VAL A 87 -3.97 13.62 -3.71
CA VAL A 87 -4.33 12.21 -3.68
C VAL A 87 -5.75 12.06 -3.16
N VAL A 88 -6.57 11.28 -3.89
CA VAL A 88 -7.87 10.81 -3.41
C VAL A 88 -7.68 9.35 -3.05
N TRP A 89 -8.15 8.95 -1.87
CA TRP A 89 -7.90 7.62 -1.34
C TRP A 89 -9.15 6.97 -0.78
N LEU A 90 -9.12 5.63 -0.77
CA LEU A 90 -10.10 4.77 -0.13
C LEU A 90 -9.43 4.07 1.03
N GLY A 91 -10.06 4.05 2.20
CA GLY A 91 -9.45 3.52 3.40
C GLY A 91 -10.44 2.82 4.30
N THR A 92 -10.08 2.69 5.57
CA THR A 92 -10.90 2.01 6.56
C THR A 92 -10.95 2.83 7.85
N ARG A 93 -12.12 2.87 8.49
CA ARG A 93 -12.30 3.58 9.77
C ARG A 93 -11.73 2.79 10.93
N GLN A 94 -11.76 1.46 10.83
CA GLN A 94 -11.27 0.57 11.87
C GLN A 94 -10.31 -0.44 11.25
N PRO A 95 -9.01 -0.07 11.15
CA PRO A 95 -8.04 -1.00 10.59
C PRO A 95 -7.97 -2.29 11.41
N PRO A 96 -8.00 -3.45 10.75
CA PRO A 96 -7.84 -4.72 11.46
C PRO A 96 -6.48 -4.78 12.16
N ARG A 97 -6.45 -5.38 13.36
CA ARG A 97 -5.20 -5.54 14.11
C ARG A 97 -4.15 -6.30 13.30
N GLY A 98 -4.56 -7.35 12.59
CA GLY A 98 -3.63 -8.12 11.76
C GLY A 98 -2.97 -7.29 10.67
N LEU A 99 -3.72 -6.37 10.06
CA LEU A 99 -3.16 -5.45 9.07
C LEU A 99 -2.12 -4.52 9.69
N LEU A 100 -2.43 -3.94 10.86
CA LEU A 100 -1.51 -3.05 11.54
C LEU A 100 -0.24 -3.78 11.99
N GLN A 101 -0.38 -5.00 12.50
CA GLN A 101 0.76 -5.82 12.90
C GLN A 101 1.65 -6.16 11.71
N LEU A 102 1.06 -6.55 10.58
CA LEU A 102 1.81 -6.87 9.37
C LEU A 102 2.59 -5.65 8.88
N ALA A 103 1.93 -4.50 8.79
CA ALA A 103 2.60 -3.27 8.37
C ALA A 103 3.74 -2.90 9.30
N ASN A 104 3.52 -3.00 10.62
CA ASN A 104 4.55 -2.69 11.61
C ASN A 104 5.76 -3.61 11.48
N MET A 105 5.53 -4.92 11.28
CA MET A 105 6.62 -5.88 11.09
C MET A 105 7.44 -5.56 9.84
N LEU A 106 6.77 -5.27 8.73
CA LEU A 106 7.45 -4.96 7.47
C LEU A 106 8.23 -3.65 7.56
N ARG A 107 7.64 -2.63 8.18
CA ARG A 107 8.32 -1.33 8.38
C ARG A 107 9.53 -1.46 9.29
N ALA A 108 9.42 -2.25 10.36
CA ALA A 108 10.55 -2.48 11.27
C ALA A 108 11.69 -3.19 10.56
N GLN A 109 11.39 -4.21 9.76
CA GLN A 109 12.41 -4.93 9.00
C GLN A 109 13.04 -4.05 7.93
N ALA A 110 12.25 -3.21 7.27
CA ALA A 110 12.76 -2.26 6.31
C ALA A 110 13.75 -1.29 6.97
N ALA A 111 13.40 -0.77 8.14
CA ALA A 111 14.26 0.14 8.89
C ALA A 111 15.59 -0.54 9.27
N ARG A 112 15.54 -1.80 9.72
CA ARG A 112 16.75 -2.56 10.06
C ARG A 112 17.64 -2.80 8.83
N SER A 113 17.03 -2.84 7.66
CA SER A 113 17.76 -3.03 6.40
C SER A 113 18.27 -1.71 5.82
N GLY A 114 18.15 -0.61 6.56
CA GLY A 114 18.64 0.69 6.13
C GLY A 114 17.66 1.47 5.27
N CYS A 115 16.40 1.04 5.17
CA CYS A 115 15.37 1.76 4.42
C CYS A 115 14.69 2.78 5.33
N TYR A 116 14.75 4.06 4.96
CA TYR A 116 14.11 5.11 5.76
C TYR A 116 12.62 4.85 5.89
N GLN A 117 12.10 4.99 7.11
CA GLN A 117 10.67 4.89 7.38
C GLN A 117 10.19 6.19 8.00
N SER A 118 9.04 6.67 7.51
CA SER A 118 8.41 7.86 8.06
C SER A 118 8.03 7.65 9.52
N PRO A 119 8.21 8.65 10.41
CA PRO A 119 7.72 8.58 11.78
C PRO A 119 6.20 8.69 11.87
N GLN A 120 5.53 9.04 10.76
CA GLN A 120 4.07 9.15 10.74
C GLN A 120 3.42 7.80 11.00
N PRO A 121 2.29 7.77 11.74
CA PRO A 121 1.53 6.53 11.91
C PRO A 121 1.11 5.95 10.55
N PHE A 122 1.03 4.63 10.50
CA PHE A 122 0.55 3.95 9.30
C PHE A 122 -0.92 4.29 9.06
N HIS A 123 -1.23 4.78 7.85
CA HIS A 123 -2.59 5.09 7.43
C HIS A 123 -2.94 4.18 6.25
N PRO A 124 -3.67 3.07 6.50
CA PRO A 124 -4.04 2.15 5.42
C PRO A 124 -4.92 2.84 4.39
N HIS A 125 -4.48 2.84 3.13
CA HIS A 125 -5.26 3.46 2.07
C HIS A 125 -4.90 2.90 0.70
N ILE A 126 -5.85 3.02 -0.21
CA ILE A 126 -5.68 2.70 -1.62
C ILE A 126 -5.81 4.01 -2.39
N THR A 127 -4.77 4.39 -3.12
CA THR A 127 -4.81 5.60 -3.93
C THR A 127 -5.68 5.36 -5.16
N LEU A 128 -6.67 6.24 -5.37
CA LEU A 128 -7.62 6.15 -6.47
C LEU A 128 -7.30 7.10 -7.61
N LEU A 129 -6.84 8.32 -7.29
CA LEU A 129 -6.52 9.37 -8.25
C LEU A 129 -5.19 10.02 -7.95
#